data_1bc2955b6f71623d92bcb47b03c94b57
#
_entry.id   1bc2955b6f71623d92bcb47b03c94b57
#
_cell.length_a   1.000
_cell.length_b   1.000
_cell.length_c   1.000
_cell.angle_alpha   90.00
_cell.angle_beta   90.00
_cell.angle_gamma   90.00
#
_symmetry.space_group_name_H-M   'P 1'
#
loop_
_entity.id
_entity.type
_entity.pdbx_description
1 polymer ?
#
loop_
_entity_poly.entity_id
_entity_poly.type
_entity_poly.pdbx_seq_one_letter_code
_entity_poly.pdbx_strand_id
1 'polypeptide(L)'
;MKNIFNLTAKRITVICFQILIIAVFVQCKTHYQNMKKEHFDRQDQFKPQSITFVKPQYLKKGDTIMIVAPAGFVPDSTEIDPGIALAKSWGLEVIVGKNAFKKHNHFAGTDEERQSDLQLALNDKKIKAIWCSRGGYGTVRIIDQLDFTAFEKNPKWVVGYSDITTLHST
;
A
#
# COMPACT_ATOMS: atom_id res chain seq x y z
N MET A 1 -58.97 -19.61 -52.67
CA MET A 1 -57.98 -20.40 -51.91
C MET A 1 -56.64 -19.66 -51.64
N LYS A 2 -56.12 -18.79 -52.48
CA LYS A 2 -54.81 -18.09 -52.22
C LYS A 2 -54.79 -17.13 -51.00
N ASN A 3 -55.91 -16.53 -50.62
CA ASN A 3 -55.95 -15.55 -49.51
C ASN A 3 -55.90 -16.17 -48.14
N ILE A 4 -56.29 -17.43 -47.91
CA ILE A 4 -56.29 -18.12 -46.63
C ILE A 4 -54.87 -18.55 -46.30
N PHE A 5 -54.10 -19.03 -47.26
CA PHE A 5 -52.69 -19.42 -47.10
C PHE A 5 -51.78 -18.24 -46.75
N ASN A 6 -52.07 -17.06 -47.25
CA ASN A 6 -51.28 -15.88 -46.99
C ASN A 6 -51.53 -15.33 -45.56
N LEU A 7 -52.74 -15.51 -45.03
CA LEU A 7 -53.09 -15.09 -43.65
C LEU A 7 -52.48 -16.00 -42.57
N THR A 8 -52.42 -17.30 -42.83
CA THR A 8 -51.80 -18.27 -41.95
C THR A 8 -50.27 -18.13 -41.91
N ALA A 9 -49.61 -17.91 -43.04
CA ALA A 9 -48.19 -17.65 -43.14
C ALA A 9 -47.78 -16.39 -42.36
N LYS A 10 -48.51 -15.25 -42.49
CA LYS A 10 -48.28 -14.02 -41.72
C LYS A 10 -48.45 -14.23 -40.20
N ARG A 11 -49.45 -15.01 -39.79
CA ARG A 11 -49.66 -15.31 -38.35
C ARG A 11 -48.51 -16.15 -37.76
N ILE A 12 -48.01 -17.14 -38.51
CA ILE A 12 -46.86 -17.98 -38.11
C ILE A 12 -45.61 -17.10 -37.98
N THR A 13 -45.35 -16.19 -38.92
CA THR A 13 -44.19 -15.29 -38.84
C THR A 13 -44.24 -14.38 -37.59
N VAL A 14 -45.42 -13.84 -37.27
CA VAL A 14 -45.60 -13.00 -36.08
C VAL A 14 -45.38 -13.80 -34.81
N ILE A 15 -45.87 -15.02 -34.71
CA ILE A 15 -45.68 -15.91 -33.54
C ILE A 15 -44.22 -16.25 -33.41
N CYS A 16 -43.52 -16.61 -34.49
CA CYS A 16 -42.07 -16.91 -34.43
C CYS A 16 -41.25 -15.69 -33.95
N PHE A 17 -41.64 -14.49 -34.42
CA PHE A 17 -40.96 -13.26 -34.00
C PHE A 17 -41.20 -12.95 -32.49
N GLN A 18 -42.40 -13.19 -31.98
CA GLN A 18 -42.72 -13.05 -30.58
C GLN A 18 -41.94 -14.05 -29.70
N ILE A 19 -41.84 -15.30 -30.16
CA ILE A 19 -41.03 -16.34 -29.45
C ILE A 19 -39.57 -15.97 -29.43
N LEU A 20 -39.02 -15.43 -30.52
CA LEU A 20 -37.64 -14.96 -30.61
C LEU A 20 -37.35 -13.82 -29.60
N ILE A 21 -38.25 -12.86 -29.51
CA ILE A 21 -38.17 -11.75 -28.57
C ILE A 21 -38.17 -12.27 -27.13
N ILE A 22 -39.09 -13.18 -26.80
CA ILE A 22 -39.17 -13.78 -25.48
C ILE A 22 -37.89 -14.54 -25.15
N ALA A 23 -37.33 -15.30 -26.09
CA ALA A 23 -36.07 -16.03 -25.89
C ALA A 23 -34.91 -15.07 -25.61
N VAL A 24 -34.80 -13.95 -26.32
CA VAL A 24 -33.79 -12.93 -26.08
C VAL A 24 -33.92 -12.31 -24.68
N PHE A 25 -35.16 -12.01 -24.25
CA PHE A 25 -35.40 -11.46 -22.93
C PHE A 25 -35.06 -12.45 -21.81
N VAL A 26 -35.35 -13.74 -22.00
CA VAL A 26 -35.02 -14.79 -21.04
C VAL A 26 -33.50 -14.94 -20.95
N GLN A 27 -32.80 -14.96 -22.08
CA GLN A 27 -31.33 -15.02 -22.10
C GLN A 27 -30.68 -13.81 -21.44
N CYS A 28 -31.19 -12.59 -21.73
CA CYS A 28 -30.72 -11.37 -21.10
C CYS A 28 -30.91 -11.41 -19.56
N LYS A 29 -32.08 -11.86 -19.10
CA LYS A 29 -32.37 -12.00 -17.68
C LYS A 29 -31.45 -13.03 -17.00
N THR A 30 -31.23 -14.17 -17.63
CA THR A 30 -30.32 -15.21 -17.10
C THR A 30 -28.89 -14.72 -17.05
N HIS A 31 -28.43 -14.04 -18.09
CA HIS A 31 -27.09 -13.46 -18.12
C HIS A 31 -26.91 -12.40 -17.02
N TYR A 32 -27.90 -11.52 -16.81
CA TYR A 32 -27.88 -10.53 -15.74
C TYR A 32 -27.83 -11.18 -14.35
N GLN A 33 -28.59 -12.24 -14.11
CA GLN A 33 -28.56 -12.98 -12.83
C GLN A 33 -27.21 -13.65 -12.60
N ASN A 34 -26.62 -14.22 -13.64
CA ASN A 34 -25.28 -14.85 -13.54
C ASN A 34 -24.21 -13.80 -13.21
N MET A 35 -24.21 -12.65 -13.88
CA MET A 35 -23.29 -11.55 -13.56
C MET A 35 -23.45 -11.06 -12.11
N LYS A 36 -24.68 -10.94 -11.63
CA LYS A 36 -24.96 -10.56 -10.25
C LYS A 36 -24.42 -11.59 -9.26
N LYS A 37 -24.57 -12.87 -9.58
CA LYS A 37 -24.05 -13.97 -8.75
C LYS A 37 -22.53 -13.98 -8.71
N GLU A 38 -21.87 -13.84 -9.85
CA GLU A 38 -20.39 -13.76 -9.92
C GLU A 38 -19.83 -12.54 -9.20
N HIS A 39 -20.55 -11.41 -9.22
CA HIS A 39 -20.14 -10.22 -8.48
C HIS A 39 -20.30 -10.40 -6.98
N PHE A 40 -21.35 -11.08 -6.54
CA PHE A 40 -21.61 -11.39 -5.13
C PHE A 40 -20.59 -12.41 -4.61
N ASP A 41 -20.34 -13.50 -5.36
CA ASP A 41 -19.37 -14.53 -5.00
C ASP A 41 -17.93 -13.97 -4.92
N ARG A 42 -17.59 -12.97 -5.75
CA ARG A 42 -16.29 -12.25 -5.65
C ARG A 42 -16.19 -11.39 -4.39
N GLN A 43 -17.28 -10.81 -3.93
CA GLN A 43 -17.26 -10.02 -2.68
C GLN A 43 -17.11 -10.93 -1.45
N ASP A 44 -17.67 -12.14 -1.47
CA ASP A 44 -17.52 -13.10 -0.38
C ASP A 44 -16.10 -13.71 -0.28
N GLN A 45 -15.32 -13.70 -1.38
CA GLN A 45 -13.91 -14.09 -1.35
C GLN A 45 -13.03 -13.06 -0.62
N PHE A 46 -13.51 -11.82 -0.47
CA PHE A 46 -12.87 -10.79 0.35
C PHE A 46 -13.32 -10.92 1.82
N LYS A 47 -13.09 -12.08 2.44
CA LYS A 47 -13.13 -12.14 3.90
C LYS A 47 -12.01 -11.23 4.40
N PRO A 48 -12.31 -10.19 5.18
CA PRO A 48 -11.27 -9.41 5.82
C PRO A 48 -10.46 -10.39 6.67
N GLN A 49 -9.22 -10.62 6.27
CA GLN A 49 -8.29 -11.37 7.08
C GLN A 49 -8.20 -10.62 8.41
N SER A 50 -8.40 -11.28 9.53
CA SER A 50 -8.31 -10.65 10.84
C SER A 50 -6.86 -10.16 11.01
N ILE A 51 -6.65 -8.88 10.68
CA ILE A 51 -5.34 -8.25 10.86
C ILE A 51 -5.17 -8.06 12.36
N THR A 52 -4.28 -8.82 12.95
CA THR A 52 -3.87 -8.62 14.33
C THR A 52 -2.85 -7.48 14.34
N PHE A 53 -3.29 -6.30 14.78
CA PHE A 53 -2.38 -5.16 14.93
C PHE A 53 -1.43 -5.41 16.10
N VAL A 54 -0.13 -5.38 15.84
CA VAL A 54 0.91 -5.42 16.88
C VAL A 54 1.37 -3.99 17.12
N LYS A 55 1.10 -3.48 18.32
CA LYS A 55 1.53 -2.14 18.71
C LYS A 55 2.94 -2.20 19.28
N PRO A 56 3.90 -1.41 18.77
CA PRO A 56 5.22 -1.29 19.37
C PRO A 56 5.13 -0.76 20.82
N GLN A 57 6.11 -1.11 21.65
CA GLN A 57 6.21 -0.54 22.98
C GLN A 57 6.44 0.97 22.93
N TYR A 58 5.87 1.71 23.90
CA TYR A 58 6.16 3.13 24.01
C TYR A 58 7.63 3.36 24.34
N LEU A 59 8.18 4.44 23.78
CA LEU A 59 9.56 4.85 24.04
C LEU A 59 9.75 5.24 25.51
N LYS A 60 10.91 4.88 26.07
CA LYS A 60 11.33 5.19 27.43
C LYS A 60 12.66 5.94 27.38
N LYS A 61 12.99 6.64 28.45
CA LYS A 61 14.33 7.24 28.61
C LYS A 61 15.40 6.18 28.46
N GLY A 62 16.43 6.47 27.70
CA GLY A 62 17.50 5.56 27.32
C GLY A 62 17.24 4.70 26.09
N ASP A 63 16.00 4.72 25.52
CA ASP A 63 15.75 4.05 24.26
C ASP A 63 16.44 4.77 23.10
N THR A 64 16.92 3.99 22.14
CA THR A 64 17.60 4.50 20.96
C THR A 64 16.62 4.65 19.80
N ILE A 65 16.67 5.80 19.13
CA ILE A 65 16.02 6.04 17.86
C ILE A 65 17.07 6.25 16.76
N MET A 66 16.70 5.90 15.53
CA MET A 66 17.59 6.13 14.38
C MET A 66 16.91 7.07 13.37
N ILE A 67 17.63 8.12 13.00
CA ILE A 67 17.21 9.03 11.93
C ILE A 67 17.78 8.50 10.61
N VAL A 68 16.90 8.28 9.62
CA VAL A 68 17.24 7.83 8.28
C VAL A 68 16.66 8.76 7.22
N ALA A 69 17.23 8.78 6.05
CA ALA A 69 16.75 9.58 4.91
C ALA A 69 16.40 8.66 3.72
N PRO A 70 15.24 7.96 3.73
CA PRO A 70 14.91 6.99 2.69
C PRO A 70 14.46 7.60 1.36
N ALA A 71 14.20 8.91 1.32
CA ALA A 71 13.66 9.63 0.18
C ALA A 71 14.55 10.82 -0.24
N GLY A 72 14.09 12.05 -0.03
CA GLY A 72 14.78 13.29 -0.40
C GLY A 72 16.03 13.54 0.43
N PHE A 73 17.03 14.19 -0.17
CA PHE A 73 18.27 14.51 0.53
C PHE A 73 18.09 15.63 1.57
N VAL A 74 18.87 15.54 2.64
CA VAL A 74 19.01 16.54 3.69
C VAL A 74 20.36 17.21 3.48
N PRO A 75 20.44 18.54 3.27
CA PRO A 75 21.70 19.21 2.92
C PRO A 75 22.81 19.01 3.94
N ASP A 76 22.44 19.16 5.22
CA ASP A 76 23.35 19.03 6.36
C ASP A 76 22.57 18.77 7.67
N SER A 77 23.29 18.70 8.78
CA SER A 77 22.72 18.41 10.08
C SER A 77 21.76 19.49 10.59
N THR A 78 21.88 20.73 10.13
CA THR A 78 21.08 21.85 10.66
C THR A 78 19.57 21.66 10.47
N GLU A 79 19.17 20.90 9.42
CA GLU A 79 17.76 20.58 9.20
C GLU A 79 17.21 19.55 10.21
N ILE A 80 18.06 18.67 10.77
CA ILE A 80 17.64 17.63 11.70
C ILE A 80 18.05 17.89 13.14
N ASP A 81 18.99 18.81 13.39
CA ASP A 81 19.48 19.15 14.73
C ASP A 81 18.37 19.54 15.72
N PRO A 82 17.33 20.32 15.33
CA PRO A 82 16.20 20.60 16.22
C PRO A 82 15.45 19.34 16.64
N GLY A 83 15.27 18.38 15.74
CA GLY A 83 14.65 17.09 16.01
C GLY A 83 15.51 16.22 16.93
N ILE A 84 16.82 16.22 16.72
CA ILE A 84 17.79 15.52 17.59
C ILE A 84 17.74 16.12 19.00
N ALA A 85 17.77 17.44 19.11
CA ALA A 85 17.70 18.13 20.41
C ALA A 85 16.39 17.81 21.13
N LEU A 86 15.27 17.80 20.43
CA LEU A 86 13.97 17.43 20.96
C LEU A 86 13.96 15.98 21.47
N ALA A 87 14.42 15.02 20.67
CA ALA A 87 14.49 13.62 21.08
C ALA A 87 15.38 13.43 22.32
N LYS A 88 16.54 14.09 22.36
CA LYS A 88 17.43 14.08 23.52
C LYS A 88 16.77 14.71 24.76
N SER A 89 15.95 15.74 24.60
CA SER A 89 15.22 16.35 25.73
C SER A 89 14.20 15.37 26.35
N TRP A 90 13.72 14.41 25.59
CA TRP A 90 12.88 13.30 26.08
C TRP A 90 13.69 12.17 26.73
N GLY A 91 15.02 12.29 26.71
CA GLY A 91 15.94 11.30 27.27
C GLY A 91 16.22 10.13 26.33
N LEU A 92 16.00 10.32 25.02
CA LEU A 92 16.29 9.30 24.01
C LEU A 92 17.73 9.43 23.52
N GLU A 93 18.33 8.28 23.17
CA GLU A 93 19.57 8.22 22.40
C GLU A 93 19.26 8.33 20.90
N VAL A 94 20.07 9.11 20.17
CA VAL A 94 19.84 9.36 18.75
C VAL A 94 21.04 8.91 17.94
N ILE A 95 20.80 8.03 16.97
CA ILE A 95 21.75 7.62 15.94
C ILE A 95 21.28 8.23 14.62
N VAL A 96 22.21 8.79 13.86
CA VAL A 96 21.94 9.26 12.48
C VAL A 96 22.52 8.24 11.50
N GLY A 97 21.73 7.89 10.50
CA GLY A 97 22.15 6.96 9.45
C GLY A 97 23.41 7.42 8.76
N LYS A 98 24.31 6.50 8.47
CA LYS A 98 25.61 6.78 7.84
C LYS A 98 25.49 7.55 6.51
N ASN A 99 24.40 7.31 5.80
CA ASN A 99 24.15 7.87 4.49
C ASN A 99 23.14 9.03 4.50
N ALA A 100 22.63 9.44 5.68
CA ALA A 100 21.53 10.39 5.82
C ALA A 100 21.77 11.75 5.13
N PHE A 101 23.03 12.19 5.01
CA PHE A 101 23.41 13.46 4.38
C PHE A 101 24.00 13.28 2.98
N LYS A 102 23.98 12.07 2.44
CA LYS A 102 24.42 11.85 1.08
C LYS A 102 23.44 12.44 0.06
N LYS A 103 23.95 12.71 -1.12
CA LYS A 103 23.16 13.28 -2.22
C LYS A 103 23.44 12.57 -3.52
N HIS A 104 22.39 12.14 -4.17
CA HIS A 104 22.38 11.66 -5.55
C HIS A 104 21.16 12.25 -6.26
N ASN A 105 21.38 13.30 -7.07
CA ASN A 105 20.31 14.13 -7.62
C ASN A 105 19.45 14.76 -6.51
N HIS A 106 18.17 14.39 -6.42
CA HIS A 106 17.23 14.83 -5.38
C HIS A 106 17.06 13.83 -4.23
N PHE A 107 17.76 12.68 -4.31
CA PHE A 107 17.71 11.63 -3.28
C PHE A 107 18.80 11.80 -2.23
N ALA A 108 18.58 11.22 -1.07
CA ALA A 108 19.58 11.10 -0.01
C ALA A 108 20.57 9.95 -0.28
N GLY A 109 21.37 10.09 -1.32
CA GLY A 109 22.28 9.04 -1.81
C GLY A 109 21.64 8.11 -2.84
N THR A 110 22.34 7.04 -3.19
CA THR A 110 21.86 6.01 -4.11
C THR A 110 20.74 5.17 -3.47
N ASP A 111 20.07 4.33 -4.27
CA ASP A 111 19.03 3.43 -3.75
C ASP A 111 19.64 2.47 -2.71
N GLU A 112 20.84 1.94 -2.94
CA GLU A 112 21.54 1.02 -2.04
C GLU A 112 21.94 1.70 -0.72
N GLU A 113 22.38 2.96 -0.78
CA GLU A 113 22.76 3.73 0.41
C GLU A 113 21.56 4.01 1.31
N ARG A 114 20.42 4.41 0.73
CA ARG A 114 19.17 4.65 1.46
C ARG A 114 18.57 3.37 2.01
N GLN A 115 18.60 2.29 1.21
CA GLN A 115 18.17 0.96 1.61
C GLN A 115 19.01 0.46 2.79
N SER A 116 20.34 0.59 2.73
CA SER A 116 21.22 0.06 3.77
C SER A 116 20.98 0.69 5.14
N ASP A 117 20.76 2.01 5.20
CA ASP A 117 20.45 2.70 6.45
C ASP A 117 19.07 2.28 7.01
N LEU A 118 18.06 2.20 6.13
CA LEU A 118 16.72 1.79 6.52
C LEU A 118 16.69 0.32 6.96
N GLN A 119 17.38 -0.57 6.23
CA GLN A 119 17.49 -1.98 6.58
C GLN A 119 18.18 -2.19 7.92
N LEU A 120 19.27 -1.44 8.20
CA LEU A 120 19.93 -1.45 9.49
C LEU A 120 18.94 -1.07 10.60
N ALA A 121 18.18 0.01 10.39
CA ALA A 121 17.22 0.48 11.37
C ALA A 121 16.06 -0.54 11.60
N LEU A 122 15.64 -1.25 10.56
CA LEU A 122 14.64 -2.32 10.67
C LEU A 122 15.17 -3.52 11.47
N ASN A 123 16.43 -3.90 11.25
CA ASN A 123 17.02 -5.12 11.80
C ASN A 123 17.53 -4.97 13.23
N ASP A 124 18.08 -3.80 13.60
CA ASP A 124 18.72 -3.64 14.93
C ASP A 124 17.69 -3.55 16.05
N LYS A 125 17.68 -4.54 16.94
CA LYS A 125 16.77 -4.63 18.10
C LYS A 125 16.96 -3.51 19.12
N LYS A 126 18.11 -2.83 19.12
CA LYS A 126 18.39 -1.69 20.01
C LYS A 126 17.61 -0.46 19.58
N ILE A 127 17.33 -0.32 18.29
CA ILE A 127 16.54 0.79 17.73
C ILE A 127 15.07 0.54 18.06
N LYS A 128 14.43 1.49 18.73
CA LYS A 128 13.02 1.43 19.15
C LYS A 128 12.10 2.30 18.29
N ALA A 129 12.67 3.27 17.59
CA ALA A 129 11.95 4.04 16.59
C ALA A 129 12.86 4.39 15.41
N ILE A 130 12.28 4.45 14.23
CA ILE A 130 12.88 4.91 12.99
C ILE A 130 12.25 6.27 12.69
N TRP A 131 13.06 7.32 12.63
CA TRP A 131 12.60 8.65 12.29
C TRP A 131 13.11 9.00 10.89
N CYS A 132 12.20 9.10 9.94
CA CYS A 132 12.53 9.52 8.58
C CYS A 132 12.70 11.05 8.56
N SER A 133 13.88 11.52 8.16
CA SER A 133 14.27 12.94 8.19
C SER A 133 13.34 13.83 7.37
N ARG A 134 12.93 13.36 6.18
CA ARG A 134 11.97 14.04 5.31
C ARG A 134 11.33 13.09 4.31
N GLY A 135 10.23 13.53 3.70
CA GLY A 135 9.66 12.91 2.53
C GLY A 135 10.39 13.32 1.23
N GLY A 136 9.64 13.50 0.17
CA GLY A 136 10.14 13.78 -1.17
C GLY A 136 9.69 12.70 -2.14
N TYR A 137 10.63 12.01 -2.77
CA TYR A 137 10.39 10.82 -3.58
C TYR A 137 11.59 9.88 -3.42
N GLY A 138 11.33 8.58 -3.38
CA GLY A 138 12.41 7.58 -3.40
C GLY A 138 12.15 6.34 -2.54
N THR A 139 11.28 6.39 -1.54
CA THR A 139 10.97 5.23 -0.70
C THR A 139 10.42 4.07 -1.53
N VAL A 140 9.55 4.35 -2.50
CA VAL A 140 8.98 3.35 -3.43
C VAL A 140 10.05 2.60 -4.25
N ARG A 141 11.23 3.20 -4.46
CA ARG A 141 12.31 2.57 -5.24
C ARG A 141 13.08 1.50 -4.47
N ILE A 142 13.02 1.56 -3.14
CA ILE A 142 13.79 0.67 -2.25
C ILE A 142 12.89 -0.29 -1.46
N ILE A 143 11.58 -0.06 -1.42
CA ILE A 143 10.65 -0.79 -0.56
C ILE A 143 10.65 -2.30 -0.82
N ASP A 144 10.65 -2.71 -2.09
CA ASP A 144 10.61 -4.13 -2.50
C ASP A 144 11.94 -4.88 -2.22
N GLN A 145 12.99 -4.14 -1.86
CA GLN A 145 14.30 -4.69 -1.55
C GLN A 145 14.54 -4.82 -0.04
N LEU A 146 13.59 -4.39 0.79
CA LEU A 146 13.70 -4.46 2.23
C LEU A 146 13.21 -5.80 2.78
N ASP A 147 13.94 -6.33 3.76
CA ASP A 147 13.50 -7.49 4.55
C ASP A 147 12.88 -7.01 5.87
N PHE A 148 11.59 -7.26 6.03
CA PHE A 148 10.82 -6.89 7.21
C PHE A 148 10.78 -7.99 8.28
N THR A 149 11.41 -9.16 8.05
CA THR A 149 11.34 -10.32 8.96
C THR A 149 11.78 -9.99 10.40
N ALA A 150 12.81 -9.16 10.55
CA ALA A 150 13.29 -8.74 11.89
C ALA A 150 12.36 -7.69 12.51
N PHE A 151 11.80 -6.81 11.70
CA PHE A 151 10.84 -5.79 12.11
C PHE A 151 9.52 -6.40 12.61
N GLU A 152 8.98 -7.40 11.91
CA GLU A 152 7.76 -8.11 12.31
C GLU A 152 7.91 -8.77 13.68
N LYS A 153 9.11 -9.34 13.97
CA LYS A 153 9.42 -9.94 15.26
C LYS A 153 9.69 -8.93 16.38
N ASN A 154 10.13 -7.73 16.02
CA ASN A 154 10.45 -6.65 16.94
C ASN A 154 9.93 -5.33 16.39
N PRO A 155 8.61 -5.14 16.38
CA PRO A 155 7.99 -3.94 15.80
C PRO A 155 8.45 -2.68 16.53
N LYS A 156 8.66 -1.63 15.80
CA LYS A 156 9.12 -0.33 16.28
C LYS A 156 8.35 0.79 15.61
N TRP A 157 8.35 1.97 16.21
CA TRP A 157 7.69 3.12 15.65
C TRP A 157 8.40 3.58 14.38
N VAL A 158 7.65 3.85 13.32
CA VAL A 158 8.14 4.49 12.11
C VAL A 158 7.49 5.86 12.01
N VAL A 159 8.31 6.91 12.09
CA VAL A 159 7.85 8.30 12.10
C VAL A 159 8.23 8.96 10.79
N GLY A 160 7.24 9.51 10.11
CA GLY A 160 7.43 10.19 8.82
C GLY A 160 6.10 10.58 8.19
N TYR A 161 6.16 11.25 7.05
CA TYR A 161 4.98 11.71 6.30
C TYR A 161 5.28 11.80 4.80
N SER A 162 4.28 12.10 3.99
CA SER A 162 4.41 12.27 2.54
C SER A 162 4.89 10.96 1.87
N ASP A 163 6.03 10.95 1.19
CA ASP A 163 6.62 9.77 0.53
C ASP A 163 6.84 8.59 1.48
N ILE A 164 7.03 8.85 2.79
CA ILE A 164 7.18 7.83 3.82
C ILE A 164 5.89 7.02 4.03
N THR A 165 4.75 7.52 3.57
CA THR A 165 3.49 6.76 3.57
C THR A 165 3.62 5.43 2.81
N THR A 166 4.49 5.36 1.80
CA THR A 166 4.84 4.11 1.11
C THR A 166 5.31 3.05 2.12
N LEU A 167 6.18 3.43 3.06
CA LEU A 167 6.66 2.52 4.10
C LEU A 167 5.58 2.18 5.14
N HIS A 168 4.66 3.10 5.44
CA HIS A 168 3.56 2.85 6.37
C HIS A 168 2.48 1.91 5.79
N SER A 169 2.43 1.77 4.47
CA SER A 169 1.41 0.99 3.76
C SER A 169 1.89 -0.42 3.38
N THR A 170 3.12 -0.76 3.72
CA THR A 170 3.73 -2.07 3.54
C THR A 170 3.55 -2.92 4.78
#